data_f7b42553e6c3afaff643bba35c75a18f
#
_entry.id   f7b42553e6c3afaff643bba35c75a18f
#
_cell.length_a   1.000
_cell.length_b   1.000
_cell.length_c   1.000
_cell.angle_alpha   90.00
_cell.angle_beta   90.00
_cell.angle_gamma   90.00
#
_symmetry.space_group_name_H-M   'P 1'
#
loop_
_entity.id
_entity.type
_entity.pdbx_description
1 polymer ?
#
loop_
_entity_poly.entity_id
_entity_poly.type
_entity_poly.pdbx_seq_one_letter_code
_entity_poly.pdbx_strand_id
1 'polypeptide(L)'
;MKKKTLILLTALFVVLTTGCDKRTTGSKTVSYPAQTYTSLVCNCPIRISFSKEATEMVVTAEEHLLEAIRLDNNNGELVITIDHLNKQYWEEQPWVILPVPNNLSEITIYSMVTIDADTTITADEMEWEFSGAVRMDNFDLNVNKLNITSYSYGTDLHLSGQANEVFMELHSTAYNAFDLMAKQYECTLWSSTANVYCTDLLRIQSANNSTLNYKGNCTVDSSEEVFSSSINQVE
;
A
#
# COMPACT_ATOMS: atom_id res chain seq x y z
N MET A 1 -75.43 37.14 38.12
CA MET A 1 -74.54 37.11 36.93
C MET A 1 -73.18 36.62 37.38
N LYS A 2 -72.79 35.35 37.11
CA LYS A 2 -71.51 34.79 37.45
C LYS A 2 -70.74 34.58 36.14
N LYS A 3 -69.63 35.33 35.98
CA LYS A 3 -68.68 35.17 34.86
C LYS A 3 -67.84 33.93 35.11
N LYS A 4 -67.90 32.95 34.18
CA LYS A 4 -67.00 31.80 34.13
C LYS A 4 -65.75 32.20 33.38
N THR A 5 -64.65 32.23 34.07
CA THR A 5 -63.32 32.43 33.49
C THR A 5 -62.83 31.09 32.90
N LEU A 6 -62.65 31.05 31.57
CA LEU A 6 -62.14 29.91 30.86
C LEU A 6 -60.60 30.01 30.88
N ILE A 7 -59.95 29.13 31.64
CA ILE A 7 -58.47 29.02 31.64
C ILE A 7 -58.05 28.09 30.49
N LEU A 8 -57.44 28.70 29.48
CA LEU A 8 -56.88 28.01 28.32
C LEU A 8 -55.51 27.48 28.75
N LEU A 9 -55.40 26.16 28.95
CA LEU A 9 -54.14 25.46 29.26
C LEU A 9 -53.43 25.17 27.96
N THR A 10 -52.51 26.03 27.57
CA THR A 10 -51.61 25.76 26.45
C THR A 10 -50.53 24.77 26.88
N ALA A 11 -50.71 23.50 26.52
CA ALA A 11 -49.69 22.48 26.66
C ALA A 11 -48.56 22.74 25.69
N LEU A 12 -47.42 23.23 26.17
CA LEU A 12 -46.18 23.38 25.41
C LEU A 12 -45.58 22.01 25.17
N PHE A 13 -45.83 21.46 23.97
CA PHE A 13 -45.20 20.22 23.54
C PHE A 13 -43.73 20.54 23.18
N VAL A 14 -42.81 20.31 24.12
CA VAL A 14 -41.37 20.32 23.83
C VAL A 14 -41.07 18.99 23.13
N VAL A 15 -41.01 19.01 21.82
CA VAL A 15 -40.45 17.92 21.03
C VAL A 15 -38.93 17.95 21.27
N LEU A 16 -38.48 17.11 22.16
CA LEU A 16 -37.07 16.74 22.24
C LEU A 16 -36.76 15.91 20.98
N THR A 17 -36.39 16.57 19.90
CA THR A 17 -35.68 15.92 18.82
C THR A 17 -34.31 15.54 19.38
N THR A 18 -34.18 14.29 19.87
CA THR A 18 -32.89 13.65 19.96
C THR A 18 -32.42 13.49 18.51
N GLY A 19 -31.85 14.54 17.98
CA GLY A 19 -31.05 14.46 16.77
C GLY A 19 -29.92 13.49 17.10
N CYS A 20 -29.95 12.28 16.54
CA CYS A 20 -28.73 11.57 16.28
C CYS A 20 -27.86 12.55 15.49
N ASP A 21 -26.87 13.12 16.13
CA ASP A 21 -25.79 13.78 15.43
C ASP A 21 -25.18 12.73 14.48
N LYS A 22 -25.66 12.68 13.26
CA LYS A 22 -24.86 12.19 12.16
C LYS A 22 -23.69 13.15 12.14
N ARG A 23 -22.58 12.77 12.78
CA ARG A 23 -21.30 13.38 12.54
C ARG A 23 -21.12 13.31 11.04
N THR A 24 -21.29 14.41 10.36
CA THR A 24 -20.81 14.59 8.99
C THR A 24 -19.28 14.60 9.11
N THR A 25 -18.69 13.43 9.14
CA THR A 25 -17.25 13.23 9.15
C THR A 25 -16.74 13.48 7.74
N GLY A 26 -16.74 14.77 7.35
CA GLY A 26 -16.07 15.17 6.12
C GLY A 26 -14.57 14.98 6.29
N SER A 27 -13.91 14.38 5.31
CA SER A 27 -12.46 14.31 5.26
C SER A 27 -11.87 15.72 5.17
N LYS A 28 -10.82 16.00 5.93
CA LYS A 28 -10.03 17.23 5.91
C LYS A 28 -8.62 16.94 5.45
N THR A 29 -7.96 17.96 4.95
CA THR A 29 -6.59 17.88 4.46
C THR A 29 -5.69 18.76 5.28
N VAL A 30 -4.52 18.23 5.68
CA VAL A 30 -3.46 18.94 6.40
C VAL A 30 -2.13 18.70 5.67
N SER A 31 -1.35 19.78 5.51
CA SER A 31 -0.02 19.72 4.93
C SER A 31 1.05 19.78 6.02
N TYR A 32 2.12 19.02 5.79
CA TYR A 32 3.33 19.01 6.63
C TYR A 32 4.55 19.33 5.74
N PRO A 33 5.56 19.99 6.28
CA PRO A 33 6.79 20.23 5.52
C PRO A 33 7.36 18.94 4.93
N ALA A 34 7.84 19.00 3.69
CA ALA A 34 8.53 17.87 3.09
C ALA A 34 9.76 17.49 3.93
N GLN A 35 9.98 16.21 4.07
CA GLN A 35 11.13 15.64 4.76
C GLN A 35 11.94 14.80 3.78
N THR A 36 13.25 14.77 3.95
CA THR A 36 14.10 13.86 3.17
C THR A 36 14.10 12.49 3.83
N TYR A 37 13.75 11.46 3.09
CA TYR A 37 13.75 10.08 3.55
C TYR A 37 14.24 9.15 2.43
N THR A 38 14.73 7.98 2.79
CA THR A 38 15.13 6.89 1.89
C THR A 38 14.44 5.57 2.23
N SER A 39 13.83 5.49 3.41
CA SER A 39 13.06 4.35 3.88
C SER A 39 11.65 4.78 4.30
N LEU A 40 10.67 3.94 3.99
CA LEU A 40 9.27 4.13 4.36
C LEU A 40 8.79 2.93 5.17
N VAL A 41 8.31 3.18 6.37
CA VAL A 41 7.68 2.18 7.24
C VAL A 41 6.23 2.55 7.49
N CYS A 42 5.29 1.62 7.29
CA CYS A 42 3.88 1.87 7.54
C CYS A 42 3.23 0.78 8.41
N ASN A 43 2.71 1.21 9.57
CA ASN A 43 2.09 0.34 10.58
C ASN A 43 0.56 0.49 10.68
N CYS A 44 -0.07 1.17 9.73
CA CYS A 44 -1.50 1.46 9.79
C CYS A 44 -2.17 1.32 8.42
N PRO A 45 -3.48 1.04 8.37
CA PRO A 45 -4.20 0.84 7.12
C PRO A 45 -4.51 2.18 6.45
N ILE A 46 -3.68 2.56 5.48
CA ILE A 46 -3.77 3.83 4.74
C ILE A 46 -3.53 3.64 3.24
N ARG A 47 -3.88 4.65 2.46
CA ARG A 47 -3.40 4.83 1.09
C ARG A 47 -2.19 5.76 1.08
N ILE A 48 -1.15 5.39 0.35
CA ILE A 48 0.06 6.19 0.13
C ILE A 48 0.19 6.46 -1.36
N SER A 49 0.39 7.72 -1.75
CA SER A 49 0.65 8.10 -3.13
C SER A 49 1.97 8.89 -3.19
N PHE A 50 2.92 8.39 -3.97
CA PHE A 50 4.11 9.17 -4.29
C PHE A 50 3.78 10.11 -5.44
N SER A 51 4.00 11.40 -5.25
CA SER A 51 3.71 12.39 -6.28
C SER A 51 4.90 13.28 -6.59
N LYS A 52 5.21 13.38 -7.88
CA LYS A 52 6.26 14.26 -8.41
C LYS A 52 5.94 15.74 -8.20
N GLU A 53 4.66 16.08 -8.21
CA GLU A 53 4.21 17.46 -8.04
C GLU A 53 4.12 17.87 -6.57
N ALA A 54 4.18 16.91 -5.63
CA ALA A 54 4.08 17.21 -4.21
C ALA A 54 5.36 17.89 -3.70
N THR A 55 5.22 19.06 -3.12
CA THR A 55 6.29 19.81 -2.45
C THR A 55 6.18 19.74 -0.92
N GLU A 56 5.10 19.17 -0.41
CA GLU A 56 4.78 18.94 1.00
C GLU A 56 4.22 17.53 1.17
N MET A 57 4.28 17.00 2.37
CA MET A 57 3.54 15.79 2.72
C MET A 57 2.10 16.18 3.05
N VAL A 58 1.11 15.54 2.42
CA VAL A 58 -0.29 15.88 2.55
C VAL A 58 -1.06 14.71 3.13
N VAL A 59 -1.82 14.94 4.19
CA VAL A 59 -2.68 13.92 4.82
C VAL A 59 -4.13 14.33 4.68
N THR A 60 -4.93 13.46 4.09
CA THR A 60 -6.39 13.60 4.00
C THR A 60 -7.05 12.48 4.78
N ALA A 61 -7.82 12.83 5.79
CA ALA A 61 -8.51 11.88 6.63
C ALA A 61 -9.71 12.55 7.34
N GLU A 62 -10.54 11.76 7.99
CA GLU A 62 -11.55 12.29 8.91
C GLU A 62 -10.89 13.09 10.04
N GLU A 63 -11.54 14.15 10.50
CA GLU A 63 -10.93 15.13 11.43
C GLU A 63 -10.33 14.48 12.69
N HIS A 64 -11.01 13.52 13.28
CA HIS A 64 -10.51 12.84 14.47
C HIS A 64 -9.29 11.95 14.22
N LEU A 65 -9.08 11.48 12.97
CA LEU A 65 -7.91 10.70 12.59
C LEU A 65 -6.70 11.58 12.31
N LEU A 66 -6.90 12.81 11.81
CA LEU A 66 -5.79 13.74 11.55
C LEU A 66 -4.96 14.02 12.82
N GLU A 67 -5.61 14.03 13.99
CA GLU A 67 -4.92 14.20 15.28
C GLU A 67 -4.15 12.94 15.72
N ALA A 68 -4.54 11.77 15.21
CA ALA A 68 -3.94 10.49 15.55
C ALA A 68 -2.85 10.03 14.57
N ILE A 69 -2.88 10.50 13.30
CA ILE A 69 -1.88 10.15 12.29
C ILE A 69 -0.56 10.84 12.62
N ARG A 70 0.53 10.05 12.61
CA ARG A 70 1.91 10.51 12.81
C ARG A 70 2.73 10.24 11.56
N LEU A 71 3.55 11.21 11.19
CA LEU A 71 4.57 11.12 10.14
C LEU A 71 5.91 11.47 10.81
N ASP A 72 6.56 10.46 11.36
CA ASP A 72 7.80 10.61 12.10
C ASP A 72 9.00 10.26 11.22
N ASN A 73 9.99 11.12 11.13
CA ASN A 73 11.22 10.85 10.40
C ASN A 73 12.39 10.65 11.35
N ASN A 74 12.91 9.44 11.37
CA ASN A 74 14.02 9.03 12.20
C ASN A 74 15.27 8.80 11.34
N ASN A 75 16.05 9.85 11.10
CA ASN A 75 17.30 9.77 10.32
C ASN A 75 17.13 9.25 8.88
N GLY A 76 16.05 9.64 8.20
CA GLY A 76 15.78 9.22 6.83
C GLY A 76 14.82 8.02 6.73
N GLU A 77 14.35 7.47 7.82
CA GLU A 77 13.24 6.52 7.88
C GLU A 77 11.95 7.28 8.20
N LEU A 78 11.04 7.34 7.22
CA LEU A 78 9.71 7.92 7.41
C LEU A 78 8.76 6.84 7.93
N VAL A 79 8.32 6.98 9.17
CA VAL A 79 7.40 6.05 9.83
C VAL A 79 6.00 6.66 9.86
N ILE A 80 5.01 5.92 9.31
CA ILE A 80 3.61 6.33 9.31
C ILE A 80 2.82 5.43 10.25
N THR A 81 2.18 6.05 11.25
CA THR A 81 1.39 5.35 12.25
C THR A 81 0.08 6.07 12.53
N ILE A 82 -0.88 5.37 13.16
CA ILE A 82 -2.08 5.97 13.76
C ILE A 82 -2.09 5.63 15.25
N ASP A 83 -2.06 6.65 16.09
CA ASP A 83 -2.11 6.48 17.55
C ASP A 83 -3.40 5.79 17.95
N HIS A 84 -3.29 4.81 18.86
CA HIS A 84 -4.46 4.07 19.36
C HIS A 84 -5.35 3.46 18.26
N LEU A 85 -4.76 2.89 17.21
CA LEU A 85 -5.43 2.34 16.03
C LEU A 85 -6.66 1.47 16.36
N ASN A 86 -6.58 0.65 17.41
CA ASN A 86 -7.66 -0.22 17.86
C ASN A 86 -8.89 0.50 18.45
N LYS A 87 -8.80 1.82 18.67
CA LYS A 87 -9.89 2.69 19.15
C LYS A 87 -10.41 3.63 18.07
N GLN A 88 -9.78 3.62 16.89
CA GLN A 88 -10.17 4.45 15.78
C GLN A 88 -11.19 3.71 14.91
N TYR A 89 -12.14 4.45 14.41
CA TYR A 89 -13.13 4.00 13.45
C TYR A 89 -13.21 5.04 12.34
N TRP A 90 -13.24 4.62 11.08
CA TRP A 90 -13.37 5.48 9.92
C TRP A 90 -14.20 4.81 8.84
N GLU A 91 -14.86 5.63 8.02
CA GLU A 91 -15.62 5.18 6.84
C GLU A 91 -14.72 5.18 5.58
N GLU A 92 -13.78 6.15 5.50
CA GLU A 92 -12.86 6.30 4.39
C GLU A 92 -11.42 6.04 4.84
N GLN A 93 -10.68 5.28 4.04
CA GLN A 93 -9.26 5.02 4.30
C GLN A 93 -8.47 6.33 4.23
N PRO A 94 -7.67 6.66 5.26
CA PRO A 94 -6.80 7.83 5.23
C PRO A 94 -5.86 7.79 4.03
N TRP A 95 -5.60 8.94 3.45
CA TRP A 95 -4.72 9.09 2.30
C TRP A 95 -3.56 10.02 2.60
N VAL A 96 -2.34 9.54 2.33
CA VAL A 96 -1.09 10.30 2.49
C VAL A 96 -0.44 10.45 1.13
N ILE A 97 -0.21 11.71 0.72
CA ILE A 97 0.55 12.04 -0.47
C ILE A 97 1.96 12.45 -0.02
N LEU A 98 2.96 11.81 -0.60
CA LEU A 98 4.37 12.03 -0.28
C LEU A 98 5.12 12.57 -1.49
N PRO A 99 6.00 13.55 -1.33
CA PRO A 99 6.98 13.87 -2.35
C PRO A 99 7.84 12.64 -2.67
N VAL A 100 8.11 12.41 -3.94
CA VAL A 100 9.00 11.32 -4.37
C VAL A 100 10.41 11.57 -3.83
N PRO A 101 10.97 10.66 -3.02
CA PRO A 101 12.34 10.83 -2.52
C PRO A 101 13.36 10.59 -3.66
N ASN A 102 14.50 11.24 -3.58
CA ASN A 102 15.56 11.10 -4.59
C ASN A 102 16.13 9.67 -4.67
N ASN A 103 16.06 8.93 -3.59
CA ASN A 103 16.51 7.54 -3.51
C ASN A 103 15.66 6.80 -2.48
N LEU A 104 14.59 6.14 -2.92
CA LEU A 104 13.80 5.27 -2.06
C LEU A 104 14.42 3.88 -2.08
N SER A 105 15.08 3.50 -1.02
CA SER A 105 15.79 2.22 -0.93
C SER A 105 15.03 1.13 -0.17
N GLU A 106 14.01 1.51 0.62
CA GLU A 106 13.31 0.54 1.45
C GLU A 106 11.83 0.88 1.61
N ILE A 107 10.97 -0.13 1.53
CA ILE A 107 9.53 -0.04 1.89
C ILE A 107 9.17 -1.22 2.78
N THR A 108 8.79 -0.94 4.03
CA THR A 108 8.36 -1.94 5.00
C THR A 108 6.91 -1.70 5.43
N ILE A 109 6.05 -2.68 5.21
CA ILE A 109 4.61 -2.56 5.47
C ILE A 109 4.12 -3.66 6.41
N TYR A 110 3.55 -3.25 7.54
CA TYR A 110 2.99 -4.15 8.57
C TYR A 110 1.47 -4.18 8.60
N SER A 111 0.80 -3.40 7.76
CA SER A 111 -0.66 -3.27 7.77
C SER A 111 -1.25 -3.38 6.36
N MET A 112 -2.55 -3.17 6.22
CA MET A 112 -3.19 -3.14 4.91
C MET A 112 -2.98 -1.76 4.25
N VAL A 113 -2.19 -1.71 3.18
CA VAL A 113 -1.81 -0.45 2.53
C VAL A 113 -2.04 -0.53 1.03
N THR A 114 -2.59 0.54 0.45
CA THR A 114 -2.57 0.75 -1.00
C THR A 114 -1.46 1.75 -1.32
N ILE A 115 -0.58 1.42 -2.27
CA ILE A 115 0.52 2.30 -2.70
C ILE A 115 0.40 2.56 -4.19
N ASP A 116 0.51 3.81 -4.59
CA ASP A 116 0.59 4.23 -5.99
C ASP A 116 1.64 5.34 -6.18
N ALA A 117 2.05 5.55 -7.44
CA ALA A 117 2.96 6.61 -7.81
C ALA A 117 2.53 7.24 -9.14
N ASP A 118 2.64 8.57 -9.26
CA ASP A 118 2.34 9.30 -10.50
C ASP A 118 3.56 9.44 -11.41
N THR A 119 4.69 8.84 -11.04
CA THR A 119 5.97 8.90 -11.76
C THR A 119 6.79 7.65 -11.52
N THR A 120 7.78 7.43 -12.39
CA THR A 120 8.76 6.35 -12.22
C THR A 120 9.58 6.55 -10.96
N ILE A 121 9.61 5.55 -10.10
CA ILE A 121 10.47 5.52 -8.91
C ILE A 121 11.84 4.94 -9.32
N THR A 122 12.89 5.71 -9.07
CA THR A 122 14.26 5.34 -9.46
C THR A 122 15.12 5.11 -8.22
N ALA A 123 15.81 3.98 -8.20
CA ALA A 123 16.80 3.65 -7.16
C ALA A 123 17.89 2.72 -7.73
N ASP A 124 19.04 2.65 -7.09
CA ASP A 124 20.04 1.64 -7.43
C ASP A 124 19.63 0.28 -6.86
N GLU A 125 19.36 0.22 -5.57
CA GLU A 125 18.84 -0.97 -4.89
C GLU A 125 17.60 -0.62 -4.08
N MET A 126 16.59 -1.51 -4.12
CA MET A 126 15.35 -1.34 -3.39
C MET A 126 14.98 -2.63 -2.69
N GLU A 127 14.62 -2.54 -1.41
CA GLU A 127 14.20 -3.64 -0.57
C GLU A 127 12.77 -3.44 -0.09
N TRP A 128 11.90 -4.41 -0.32
CA TRP A 128 10.52 -4.40 0.12
C TRP A 128 10.22 -5.56 1.06
N GLU A 129 9.67 -5.24 2.22
CA GLU A 129 9.21 -6.23 3.19
C GLU A 129 7.73 -6.01 3.53
N PHE A 130 6.89 -7.00 3.23
CA PHE A 130 5.45 -6.93 3.44
C PHE A 130 4.97 -8.03 4.37
N SER A 131 4.64 -7.67 5.60
CA SER A 131 3.94 -8.52 6.56
C SER A 131 2.44 -8.19 6.62
N GLY A 132 2.02 -7.03 6.10
CA GLY A 132 0.64 -6.62 5.86
C GLY A 132 0.20 -6.81 4.40
N ALA A 133 -1.10 -6.80 4.13
CA ALA A 133 -1.62 -6.86 2.77
C ALA A 133 -1.33 -5.57 2.01
N VAL A 134 -0.55 -5.67 0.94
CA VAL A 134 -0.16 -4.51 0.12
C VAL A 134 -0.80 -4.62 -1.25
N ARG A 135 -1.45 -3.54 -1.68
CA ARG A 135 -1.87 -3.36 -3.05
C ARG A 135 -1.05 -2.27 -3.72
N MET A 136 -0.37 -2.60 -4.80
CA MET A 136 0.28 -1.64 -5.68
C MET A 136 -0.38 -1.67 -7.05
N ASP A 137 -0.94 -0.53 -7.46
CA ASP A 137 -1.54 -0.37 -8.78
C ASP A 137 -0.64 0.55 -9.62
N ASN A 138 -0.17 0.07 -10.78
CA ASN A 138 0.64 0.84 -11.74
C ASN A 138 1.89 1.50 -11.11
N PHE A 139 2.67 0.73 -10.36
CA PHE A 139 3.88 1.22 -9.74
C PHE A 139 5.06 1.06 -10.71
N ASP A 140 5.49 2.18 -11.29
CA ASP A 140 6.53 2.21 -12.32
C ASP A 140 7.91 2.36 -11.70
N LEU A 141 8.85 1.49 -12.11
CA LEU A 141 10.18 1.34 -11.52
C LEU A 141 11.29 1.49 -12.56
N ASN A 142 12.40 2.10 -12.16
CA ASN A 142 13.67 2.01 -12.84
C ASN A 142 14.77 1.72 -11.80
N VAL A 143 15.08 0.45 -11.62
CA VAL A 143 15.98 0.01 -10.54
C VAL A 143 17.06 -0.93 -11.07
N ASN A 144 18.23 -0.91 -10.45
CA ASN A 144 19.26 -1.91 -10.76
C ASN A 144 18.91 -3.23 -10.06
N LYS A 145 18.57 -3.20 -8.78
CA LYS A 145 18.24 -4.39 -8.01
C LYS A 145 16.98 -4.17 -7.16
N LEU A 146 16.03 -5.11 -7.25
CA LEU A 146 14.80 -5.13 -6.45
C LEU A 146 14.73 -6.42 -5.64
N ASN A 147 14.68 -6.31 -4.32
CA ASN A 147 14.42 -7.41 -3.41
C ASN A 147 13.00 -7.28 -2.87
N ILE A 148 12.20 -8.34 -2.96
CA ILE A 148 10.82 -8.36 -2.47
C ILE A 148 10.63 -9.57 -1.56
N THR A 149 10.22 -9.32 -0.32
CA THR A 149 9.82 -10.34 0.63
C THR A 149 8.39 -10.07 1.07
N SER A 150 7.48 -11.01 0.82
CA SER A 150 6.06 -10.87 1.19
C SER A 150 5.57 -12.10 1.92
N TYR A 151 5.15 -11.93 3.18
CA TYR A 151 4.60 -12.98 4.04
C TYR A 151 3.09 -12.82 4.27
N SER A 152 2.41 -12.03 3.45
CA SER A 152 1.04 -11.63 3.71
C SER A 152 0.04 -12.21 2.72
N TYR A 153 -1.09 -12.67 3.23
CA TYR A 153 -2.27 -12.97 2.42
C TYR A 153 -2.90 -11.69 1.88
N GLY A 154 -3.22 -11.67 0.58
CA GLY A 154 -3.91 -10.55 -0.06
C GLY A 154 -2.98 -9.43 -0.54
N THR A 155 -1.68 -9.69 -0.64
CA THR A 155 -0.75 -8.81 -1.36
C THR A 155 -0.95 -8.98 -2.86
N ASP A 156 -1.12 -7.86 -3.56
CA ASP A 156 -1.36 -7.77 -5.00
C ASP A 156 -0.50 -6.65 -5.59
N LEU A 157 0.53 -7.03 -6.34
CA LEU A 157 1.54 -6.10 -6.85
C LEU A 157 1.46 -6.03 -8.38
N HIS A 158 1.15 -4.86 -8.91
CA HIS A 158 1.20 -4.54 -10.34
C HIS A 158 2.35 -3.58 -10.62
N LEU A 159 3.42 -4.11 -11.20
CA LEU A 159 4.66 -3.38 -11.44
C LEU A 159 4.92 -3.21 -12.94
N SER A 160 5.50 -2.06 -13.29
CA SER A 160 5.95 -1.74 -14.63
C SER A 160 7.36 -1.14 -14.62
N GLY A 161 7.99 -1.00 -15.81
CA GLY A 161 9.27 -0.34 -15.96
C GLY A 161 10.44 -1.26 -16.25
N GLN A 162 11.57 -1.04 -15.59
CA GLN A 162 12.82 -1.78 -15.85
C GLN A 162 13.56 -2.12 -14.55
N ALA A 163 14.16 -3.33 -14.54
CA ALA A 163 15.10 -3.76 -13.52
C ALA A 163 16.28 -4.51 -14.16
N ASN A 164 17.46 -4.56 -13.52
CA ASN A 164 18.46 -5.53 -13.92
C ASN A 164 18.22 -6.87 -13.21
N GLU A 165 18.03 -6.83 -11.90
CA GLU A 165 17.87 -8.03 -11.08
C GLU A 165 16.63 -7.89 -10.17
N VAL A 166 15.85 -8.95 -10.09
CA VAL A 166 14.71 -9.05 -9.17
C VAL A 166 14.83 -10.35 -8.37
N PHE A 167 14.89 -10.22 -7.05
CA PHE A 167 14.86 -11.33 -6.10
C PHE A 167 13.53 -11.27 -5.37
N MET A 168 12.78 -12.37 -5.40
CA MET A 168 11.49 -12.40 -4.75
C MET A 168 11.26 -13.66 -3.93
N GLU A 169 10.83 -13.46 -2.68
CA GLU A 169 10.29 -14.47 -1.79
C GLU A 169 8.82 -14.13 -1.51
N LEU A 170 7.91 -14.90 -2.10
CA LEU A 170 6.48 -14.59 -2.08
C LEU A 170 5.67 -15.69 -1.41
N HIS A 171 4.92 -15.32 -0.36
CA HIS A 171 3.98 -16.18 0.32
C HIS A 171 2.56 -15.65 0.14
N SER A 172 1.67 -16.43 -0.50
CA SER A 172 0.26 -16.10 -0.73
C SER A 172 0.05 -14.75 -1.42
N THR A 173 0.95 -14.41 -2.34
CA THR A 173 1.02 -13.12 -3.03
C THR A 173 0.64 -13.28 -4.50
N ALA A 174 -0.09 -12.31 -5.03
CA ALA A 174 -0.24 -12.09 -6.46
C ALA A 174 0.77 -11.03 -6.92
N TYR A 175 1.64 -11.41 -7.85
CA TYR A 175 2.68 -10.55 -8.41
C TYR A 175 2.48 -10.47 -9.92
N ASN A 176 2.15 -9.29 -10.43
CA ASN A 176 1.95 -9.05 -11.84
C ASN A 176 2.95 -8.01 -12.35
N ALA A 177 4.00 -8.49 -13.00
CA ALA A 177 5.09 -7.70 -13.52
C ALA A 177 5.40 -8.03 -14.99
N PHE A 178 4.38 -8.34 -15.79
CA PHE A 178 4.57 -8.48 -17.22
C PHE A 178 5.02 -7.18 -17.91
N ASP A 179 4.80 -6.05 -17.26
CA ASP A 179 5.22 -4.74 -17.75
C ASP A 179 6.51 -4.24 -17.07
N LEU A 180 7.10 -5.01 -16.14
CA LEU A 180 8.43 -4.78 -15.57
C LEU A 180 9.44 -5.71 -16.26
N MET A 181 10.19 -5.18 -17.21
CA MET A 181 11.23 -5.92 -17.89
C MET A 181 12.48 -6.04 -17.00
N ALA A 182 12.88 -7.26 -16.67
CA ALA A 182 14.11 -7.51 -15.94
C ALA A 182 15.03 -8.47 -16.68
N LYS A 183 16.35 -8.31 -16.49
CA LYS A 183 17.33 -9.24 -17.05
C LYS A 183 17.31 -10.57 -16.29
N GLN A 184 17.26 -10.49 -14.98
CA GLN A 184 17.31 -11.67 -14.13
C GLN A 184 16.19 -11.65 -13.10
N TYR A 185 15.58 -12.82 -12.90
CA TYR A 185 14.69 -13.10 -11.79
C TYR A 185 15.22 -14.28 -10.98
N GLU A 186 15.18 -14.16 -9.65
CA GLU A 186 15.35 -15.27 -8.72
C GLU A 186 14.12 -15.38 -7.84
N CYS A 187 13.45 -16.55 -7.86
CA CYS A 187 12.11 -16.71 -7.33
C CYS A 187 12.04 -17.82 -6.28
N THR A 188 11.49 -17.51 -5.12
CA THR A 188 10.99 -18.45 -4.11
C THR A 188 9.51 -18.19 -3.91
N LEU A 189 8.66 -19.19 -4.20
CA LEU A 189 7.21 -19.02 -4.27
C LEU A 189 6.48 -20.03 -3.40
N TRP A 190 5.59 -19.55 -2.52
CA TRP A 190 4.72 -20.36 -1.67
C TRP A 190 3.27 -19.94 -1.82
N SER A 191 2.42 -20.81 -2.38
CA SER A 191 1.00 -20.55 -2.63
C SER A 191 0.75 -19.21 -3.36
N SER A 192 1.65 -18.85 -4.26
CA SER A 192 1.68 -17.55 -4.93
C SER A 192 1.47 -17.68 -6.44
N THR A 193 1.03 -16.59 -7.05
CA THR A 193 0.99 -16.45 -8.51
C THR A 193 1.91 -15.31 -8.91
N ALA A 194 2.89 -15.60 -9.78
CA ALA A 194 3.79 -14.60 -10.31
C ALA A 194 3.75 -14.57 -11.83
N ASN A 195 3.67 -13.36 -12.39
CA ASN A 195 3.78 -13.08 -13.81
C ASN A 195 4.99 -12.18 -14.03
N VAL A 196 5.99 -12.63 -14.78
CA VAL A 196 7.27 -11.92 -14.93
C VAL A 196 7.68 -11.74 -16.39
N TYR A 197 8.43 -10.67 -16.67
CA TYR A 197 9.08 -10.46 -17.97
C TYR A 197 10.60 -10.55 -17.79
N CYS A 198 11.19 -11.67 -18.22
CA CYS A 198 12.60 -11.97 -18.04
C CYS A 198 13.33 -12.08 -19.39
N THR A 199 14.51 -11.45 -19.51
CA THR A 199 15.25 -11.47 -20.78
C THR A 199 16.46 -12.39 -20.79
N ASP A 200 17.13 -12.62 -19.65
CA ASP A 200 18.40 -13.34 -19.61
C ASP A 200 18.31 -14.63 -18.79
N LEU A 201 17.98 -14.54 -17.50
CA LEU A 201 17.97 -15.69 -16.59
C LEU A 201 16.77 -15.65 -15.61
N LEU A 202 15.94 -16.69 -15.65
CA LEU A 202 14.91 -16.97 -14.66
C LEU A 202 15.35 -18.13 -13.79
N ARG A 203 15.79 -17.87 -12.57
CA ARG A 203 16.15 -18.88 -11.59
C ARG A 203 14.99 -19.13 -10.63
N ILE A 204 14.63 -20.40 -10.45
CA ILE A 204 13.60 -20.83 -9.52
C ILE A 204 14.25 -21.62 -8.42
N GLN A 205 14.41 -21.00 -7.25
CA GLN A 205 15.02 -21.62 -6.08
C GLN A 205 14.09 -22.65 -5.47
N SER A 206 12.84 -22.29 -5.27
CA SER A 206 11.78 -23.21 -4.90
C SER A 206 10.40 -22.70 -5.33
N ALA A 207 9.47 -23.62 -5.56
CA ALA A 207 8.08 -23.28 -5.81
C ALA A 207 7.17 -24.37 -5.21
N ASN A 208 6.22 -23.95 -4.36
CA ASN A 208 5.28 -24.86 -3.72
C ASN A 208 3.86 -24.34 -3.87
N ASN A 209 2.98 -25.16 -4.50
CA ASN A 209 1.59 -24.83 -4.76
C ASN A 209 1.41 -23.46 -5.43
N SER A 210 2.28 -23.15 -6.40
CA SER A 210 2.40 -21.83 -7.00
C SER A 210 2.30 -21.89 -8.52
N THR A 211 2.00 -20.75 -9.13
CA THR A 211 2.01 -20.56 -10.58
C THR A 211 2.98 -19.45 -10.94
N LEU A 212 3.95 -19.76 -11.81
CA LEU A 212 4.87 -18.79 -12.39
C LEU A 212 4.65 -18.75 -13.91
N ASN A 213 4.18 -17.63 -14.41
CA ASN A 213 4.10 -17.36 -15.82
C ASN A 213 5.19 -16.38 -16.21
N TYR A 214 5.95 -16.66 -17.26
CA TYR A 214 6.99 -15.77 -17.72
C TYR A 214 6.90 -15.51 -19.22
N LYS A 215 7.25 -14.32 -19.63
CA LYS A 215 7.49 -13.95 -21.02
C LYS A 215 8.93 -13.51 -21.23
N GLY A 216 9.37 -13.49 -22.49
CA GLY A 216 10.73 -13.14 -22.88
C GLY A 216 11.58 -14.37 -23.21
N ASN A 217 12.81 -14.10 -23.66
CA ASN A 217 13.74 -15.11 -24.16
C ASN A 217 14.84 -15.43 -23.14
N CYS A 218 14.45 -15.73 -21.89
CA CYS A 218 15.39 -16.05 -20.85
C CYS A 218 15.72 -17.55 -20.79
N THR A 219 16.87 -17.87 -20.22
CA THR A 219 17.19 -19.24 -19.79
C THR A 219 16.48 -19.51 -18.48
N VAL A 220 15.79 -20.67 -18.37
CA VAL A 220 15.15 -21.08 -17.13
C VAL A 220 16.06 -22.09 -16.42
N ASP A 221 16.44 -21.76 -15.17
CA ASP A 221 17.19 -22.59 -14.26
C ASP A 221 16.28 -22.92 -13.06
N SER A 222 15.83 -24.18 -12.98
CA SER A 222 14.89 -24.62 -11.96
C SER A 222 15.55 -25.63 -11.04
N SER A 223 15.45 -25.40 -9.73
CA SER A 223 15.86 -26.37 -8.73
C SER A 223 14.92 -27.61 -8.70
N GLU A 224 15.35 -28.65 -7.99
CA GLU A 224 14.51 -29.82 -7.74
C GLU A 224 13.37 -29.56 -6.73
N GLU A 225 13.34 -28.38 -6.09
CA GLU A 225 12.37 -28.00 -5.07
C GLU A 225 11.12 -27.34 -5.67
N VAL A 226 10.59 -27.92 -6.75
CA VAL A 226 9.34 -27.46 -7.38
C VAL A 226 8.25 -28.50 -7.15
N PHE A 227 7.32 -28.21 -6.22
CA PHE A 227 6.26 -29.12 -5.82
C PHE A 227 4.87 -28.54 -6.09
N SER A 228 4.00 -29.34 -6.75
CA SER A 228 2.61 -28.96 -7.03
C SER A 228 2.47 -27.58 -7.67
N SER A 229 3.48 -27.18 -8.46
CA SER A 229 3.55 -25.85 -9.08
C SER A 229 3.59 -25.95 -10.61
N SER A 230 3.22 -24.87 -11.28
CA SER A 230 3.29 -24.75 -12.73
C SER A 230 4.20 -23.60 -13.15
N ILE A 231 5.06 -23.85 -14.13
CA ILE A 231 5.96 -22.85 -14.72
C ILE A 231 5.64 -22.80 -16.20
N ASN A 232 5.12 -21.68 -16.67
CA ASN A 232 4.59 -21.55 -18.02
C ASN A 232 5.25 -20.39 -18.75
N GLN A 233 5.77 -20.65 -19.94
CA GLN A 233 6.11 -19.59 -20.87
C GLN A 233 4.84 -19.09 -21.56
N VAL A 234 4.64 -17.79 -21.58
CA VAL A 234 3.52 -17.13 -22.26
C VAL A 234 4.06 -16.21 -23.36
N GLU A 235 3.25 -15.93 -24.39
CA GLU A 235 3.61 -15.07 -25.52
C GLU A 235 3.65 -13.57 -25.15
#